data_0b5e95d126e53faab27b89ee42ef8596
#
_entry.id   0b5e95d126e53faab27b89ee42ef8596
#
_cell.length_a   1.000
_cell.length_b   1.000
_cell.length_c   1.000
_cell.angle_alpha   90.00
_cell.angle_beta   90.00
_cell.angle_gamma   90.00
#
_symmetry.space_group_name_H-M   'P 1'
#
loop_
_entity.id
_entity.type
_entity.pdbx_description
1 polymer ?
#
loop_
_entity_poly.entity_id
_entity_poly.type
_entity_poly.pdbx_seq_one_letter_code
_entity_poly.pdbx_strand_id
1 'polypeptide(L)'
;MSKILVIGAGAWGTALANVLAKKKNKVYVWARNSIIVSEINNKSSNKKYFKDLQLSKKLKAITGKIDTKEFDFIFYVLPASQFENFSQSYLANQKIKDFIICSKGLSESGKLLSEIATKSLNITKIFILSGPSFAKEVITGMPTALSLASNNQKPLQTSALFKDTNIRIYYSNNIKTLEVLGVVKNIYAIGAGILDAMKLGENARASFITRCASEMQFMLKQSNLNDQKILSLAGIGDLVLTCSSTKSRNFSFGKKFIFMQSAKNLSKNKTTIEGLNSIMTIKKVLNLNLKDLPILTSIINVIKGKSVKNEVNNLLRRKFKYE
;
A
#
# COMPACT_ATOMS: atom_id res chain seq x y z
N MET A 1 0.96 -2.78 28.70
CA MET A 1 1.72 -1.74 27.97
C MET A 1 2.53 -2.46 26.91
N SER A 2 2.22 -2.26 25.62
CA SER A 2 2.88 -2.99 24.53
C SER A 2 4.10 -2.23 24.01
N LYS A 3 5.15 -2.97 23.60
CA LYS A 3 6.33 -2.43 22.91
C LYS A 3 6.18 -2.65 21.41
N ILE A 4 6.15 -1.58 20.64
CA ILE A 4 5.80 -1.56 19.22
C ILE A 4 6.96 -1.01 18.40
N LEU A 5 7.33 -1.70 17.32
CA LEU A 5 8.26 -1.22 16.32
C LEU A 5 7.53 -0.93 15.01
N VAL A 6 7.74 0.26 14.44
CA VAL A 6 7.30 0.61 13.08
C VAL A 6 8.55 0.73 12.20
N ILE A 7 8.73 -0.21 11.29
CA ILE A 7 9.89 -0.25 10.38
C ILE A 7 9.61 0.66 9.18
N GLY A 8 10.22 1.84 9.18
CA GLY A 8 10.11 2.83 8.11
C GLY A 8 9.54 4.17 8.57
N ALA A 9 10.38 5.20 8.64
CA ALA A 9 10.01 6.58 8.99
C ALA A 9 9.60 7.41 7.76
N GLY A 10 8.93 6.80 6.78
CA GLY A 10 8.25 7.50 5.68
C GLY A 10 6.97 8.18 6.15
N ALA A 11 6.22 8.81 5.24
CA ALA A 11 4.98 9.50 5.60
C ALA A 11 4.00 8.58 6.34
N TRP A 12 3.69 7.41 5.77
CA TRP A 12 2.75 6.48 6.40
C TRP A 12 3.28 5.89 7.71
N GLY A 13 4.54 5.45 7.75
CA GLY A 13 5.12 4.89 8.98
C GLY A 13 5.20 5.91 10.10
N THR A 14 5.57 7.16 9.81
CA THR A 14 5.56 8.24 10.81
C THR A 14 4.14 8.53 11.31
N ALA A 15 3.15 8.58 10.43
CA ALA A 15 1.76 8.81 10.81
C ALA A 15 1.23 7.68 11.72
N LEU A 16 1.44 6.43 11.32
CA LEU A 16 1.04 5.25 12.09
C LEU A 16 1.72 5.21 13.47
N ALA A 17 3.04 5.37 13.51
CA ALA A 17 3.80 5.39 14.75
C ALA A 17 3.36 6.51 15.69
N ASN A 18 3.07 7.70 15.16
CA ASN A 18 2.59 8.83 15.92
C ASN A 18 1.21 8.58 16.54
N VAL A 19 0.28 7.97 15.80
CA VAL A 19 -1.05 7.60 16.34
C VAL A 19 -0.91 6.58 17.46
N LEU A 20 -0.11 5.53 17.27
CA LEU A 20 0.12 4.49 18.28
C LEU A 20 0.84 5.04 19.54
N ALA A 21 1.73 6.02 19.37
CA ALA A 21 2.48 6.65 20.48
C ALA A 21 1.65 7.59 21.35
N LYS A 22 0.50 8.08 20.88
CA LYS A 22 -0.42 8.89 21.71
C LYS A 22 -1.04 8.11 22.85
N LYS A 23 -0.96 6.79 22.84
CA LYS A 23 -1.48 5.87 23.85
C LYS A 23 -0.43 5.49 24.91
N LYS A 24 -0.76 4.53 25.78
CA LYS A 24 0.14 4.02 26.83
C LYS A 24 1.19 3.02 26.27
N ASN A 25 1.40 2.97 24.94
CA ASN A 25 2.37 2.08 24.33
C ASN A 25 3.77 2.69 24.27
N LYS A 26 4.81 1.86 24.30
CA LYS A 26 6.19 2.24 23.97
C LYS A 26 6.38 2.04 22.47
N VAL A 27 6.41 3.13 21.69
CA VAL A 27 6.47 3.07 20.24
C VAL A 27 7.81 3.57 19.73
N TYR A 28 8.42 2.74 18.90
CA TYR A 28 9.67 3.03 18.22
C TYR A 28 9.44 3.05 16.71
N VAL A 29 10.04 4.01 16.01
CA VAL A 29 10.10 4.01 14.55
C VAL A 29 11.54 3.80 14.11
N TRP A 30 11.75 2.79 13.27
CA TRP A 30 13.05 2.53 12.70
C TRP A 30 13.27 3.33 11.43
N ALA A 31 14.40 4.01 11.31
CA ALA A 31 14.81 4.70 10.10
C ALA A 31 16.28 4.43 9.78
N ARG A 32 16.61 4.23 8.51
CA ARG A 32 17.99 4.11 8.04
C ARG A 32 18.78 5.42 8.17
N ASN A 33 18.09 6.56 8.02
CA ASN A 33 18.71 7.88 8.04
C ASN A 33 18.78 8.41 9.47
N SER A 34 20.00 8.56 10.01
CA SER A 34 20.27 9.07 11.35
C SER A 34 19.78 10.52 11.56
N ILE A 35 19.73 11.34 10.52
CA ILE A 35 19.18 12.71 10.59
C ILE A 35 17.72 12.68 10.97
N ILE A 36 16.92 11.78 10.35
CA ILE A 36 15.50 11.61 10.70
C ILE A 36 15.35 11.09 12.13
N VAL A 37 16.20 10.17 12.55
CA VAL A 37 16.21 9.65 13.93
C VAL A 37 16.48 10.76 14.94
N SER A 38 17.52 11.56 14.71
CA SER A 38 17.86 12.71 15.56
C SER A 38 16.74 13.74 15.58
N GLU A 39 16.14 14.04 14.44
CA GLU A 39 15.03 15.00 14.33
C GLU A 39 13.80 14.56 15.14
N ILE A 40 13.41 13.28 15.03
CA ILE A 40 12.28 12.74 15.80
C ILE A 40 12.59 12.76 17.30
N ASN A 41 13.79 12.33 17.71
CA ASN A 41 14.14 12.21 19.13
C ASN A 41 14.31 13.56 19.83
N ASN A 42 14.93 14.52 19.15
CA ASN A 42 15.31 15.80 19.76
C ASN A 42 14.27 16.91 19.54
N LYS A 43 13.54 16.86 18.40
CA LYS A 43 12.61 17.92 18.00
C LYS A 43 11.16 17.44 17.91
N SER A 44 10.89 16.16 18.13
CA SER A 44 9.56 15.54 17.93
C SER A 44 8.95 15.95 16.57
N SER A 45 9.73 15.90 15.49
CA SER A 45 9.30 16.29 14.15
C SER A 45 9.89 15.36 13.08
N ASN A 46 9.26 15.32 11.91
CA ASN A 46 9.79 14.70 10.69
C ASN A 46 9.44 15.62 9.52
N LYS A 47 10.15 16.74 9.41
CA LYS A 47 9.87 17.84 8.48
C LYS A 47 9.93 17.43 7.02
N LYS A 48 10.69 16.37 6.70
CA LYS A 48 10.73 15.82 5.35
C LYS A 48 9.35 15.42 4.82
N TYR A 49 8.46 14.94 5.71
CA TYR A 49 7.12 14.47 5.34
C TYR A 49 6.00 15.35 5.92
N PHE A 50 6.23 16.00 7.05
CA PHE A 50 5.25 16.80 7.78
C PHE A 50 5.90 18.08 8.30
N LYS A 51 5.94 19.11 7.44
CA LYS A 51 6.72 20.34 7.69
C LYS A 51 6.34 21.04 9.00
N ASP A 52 5.02 21.15 9.28
CA ASP A 52 4.47 21.99 10.35
C ASP A 52 3.79 21.15 11.43
N LEU A 53 4.13 19.85 11.55
CA LEU A 53 3.45 18.93 12.45
C LEU A 53 4.37 18.45 13.56
N GLN A 54 3.93 18.67 14.80
CA GLN A 54 4.59 18.16 16.00
C GLN A 54 4.16 16.71 16.24
N LEU A 55 5.14 15.83 16.38
CA LEU A 55 4.91 14.43 16.73
C LEU A 55 4.75 14.25 18.24
N SER A 56 4.17 13.14 18.65
CA SER A 56 4.10 12.76 20.07
C SER A 56 5.51 12.68 20.68
N LYS A 57 5.74 13.35 21.80
CA LYS A 57 6.99 13.27 22.56
C LYS A 57 7.31 11.85 23.06
N LYS A 58 6.29 10.95 23.09
CA LYS A 58 6.42 9.54 23.45
C LYS A 58 6.96 8.67 22.30
N LEU A 59 6.92 9.17 21.07
CA LEU A 59 7.50 8.48 19.91
C LEU A 59 9.02 8.57 19.97
N LYS A 60 9.69 7.42 19.91
CA LYS A 60 11.14 7.35 19.81
C LYS A 60 11.54 6.79 18.45
N ALA A 61 12.66 7.26 17.92
CA ALA A 61 13.23 6.73 16.68
C ALA A 61 14.53 5.98 16.96
N ILE A 62 14.74 4.90 16.20
CA ILE A 62 15.95 4.07 16.29
C ILE A 62 16.55 3.81 14.90
N THR A 63 17.80 3.45 14.84
CA THR A 63 18.51 3.02 13.62
C THR A 63 19.43 1.83 13.93
N GLY A 64 20.02 1.23 12.90
CA GLY A 64 20.93 0.10 13.06
C GLY A 64 20.23 -1.23 13.33
N LYS A 65 20.85 -2.08 14.12
CA LYS A 65 20.35 -3.41 14.46
C LYS A 65 18.98 -3.38 15.12
N ILE A 66 18.17 -4.39 14.82
CA ILE A 66 16.86 -4.62 15.42
C ILE A 66 16.94 -5.93 16.21
N ASP A 67 16.64 -5.89 17.51
CA ASP A 67 16.35 -7.08 18.30
C ASP A 67 14.83 -7.27 18.34
N THR A 68 14.31 -8.22 17.56
CA THR A 68 12.87 -8.42 17.44
C THR A 68 12.22 -8.94 18.71
N LYS A 69 12.99 -9.59 19.60
CA LYS A 69 12.49 -10.12 20.89
C LYS A 69 12.00 -9.01 21.83
N GLU A 70 12.50 -7.79 21.63
CA GLU A 70 12.10 -6.64 22.42
C GLU A 70 10.70 -6.14 22.12
N PHE A 71 10.09 -6.55 20.99
CA PHE A 71 8.84 -6.00 20.50
C PHE A 71 7.71 -7.03 20.50
N ASP A 72 6.53 -6.62 20.96
CA ASP A 72 5.33 -7.41 20.89
C ASP A 72 4.72 -7.36 19.49
N PHE A 73 4.81 -6.17 18.83
CA PHE A 73 4.25 -5.91 17.52
C PHE A 73 5.28 -5.22 16.62
N ILE A 74 5.44 -5.73 15.40
CA ILE A 74 6.33 -5.15 14.38
C ILE A 74 5.50 -4.80 13.15
N PHE A 75 5.41 -3.52 12.81
CA PHE A 75 4.75 -3.00 11.61
C PHE A 75 5.78 -2.75 10.52
N TYR A 76 5.67 -3.44 9.40
CA TYR A 76 6.52 -3.22 8.23
C TYR A 76 5.89 -2.20 7.28
N VAL A 77 6.55 -1.06 7.07
CA VAL A 77 6.01 0.09 6.32
C VAL A 77 7.01 0.64 5.29
N LEU A 78 8.12 -0.04 5.06
CA LEU A 78 9.05 0.30 3.97
C LEU A 78 8.43 -0.04 2.60
N PRO A 79 8.95 0.50 1.49
CA PRO A 79 8.53 0.09 0.15
C PRO A 79 8.58 -1.43 -0.03
N ALA A 80 7.58 -1.99 -0.71
CA ALA A 80 7.46 -3.44 -0.90
C ALA A 80 8.69 -4.06 -1.58
N SER A 81 9.29 -3.36 -2.54
CA SER A 81 10.52 -3.79 -3.23
C SER A 81 11.74 -3.95 -2.32
N GLN A 82 11.74 -3.35 -1.13
CA GLN A 82 12.84 -3.48 -0.18
C GLN A 82 12.67 -4.65 0.80
N PHE A 83 11.54 -5.37 0.73
CA PHE A 83 11.18 -6.34 1.75
C PHE A 83 12.20 -7.48 1.88
N GLU A 84 12.60 -8.08 0.77
CA GLU A 84 13.53 -9.23 0.77
C GLU A 84 14.88 -8.86 1.37
N ASN A 85 15.51 -7.83 0.84
CA ASN A 85 16.82 -7.35 1.32
C ASN A 85 16.76 -6.90 2.77
N PHE A 86 15.68 -6.19 3.17
CA PHE A 86 15.53 -5.75 4.55
C PHE A 86 15.33 -6.94 5.50
N SER A 87 14.48 -7.87 5.15
CA SER A 87 14.19 -9.05 5.97
C SER A 87 15.43 -9.90 6.19
N GLN A 88 16.22 -10.11 5.15
CA GLN A 88 17.48 -10.84 5.23
C GLN A 88 18.50 -10.13 6.12
N SER A 89 18.63 -8.81 6.01
CA SER A 89 19.66 -8.05 6.72
C SER A 89 19.33 -7.78 8.19
N TYR A 90 18.03 -7.66 8.55
CA TYR A 90 17.62 -7.15 9.85
C TYR A 90 16.71 -8.06 10.65
N LEU A 91 16.02 -9.02 10.01
CA LEU A 91 15.00 -9.84 10.66
C LEU A 91 15.30 -11.35 10.61
N ALA A 92 16.26 -11.79 9.79
CA ALA A 92 16.60 -13.19 9.64
C ALA A 92 17.05 -13.80 10.97
N ASN A 93 16.69 -15.10 11.18
CA ASN A 93 17.05 -15.89 12.36
C ASN A 93 16.54 -15.36 13.70
N GLN A 94 15.58 -14.42 13.68
CA GLN A 94 14.99 -13.88 14.89
C GLN A 94 13.51 -14.30 15.01
N LYS A 95 13.05 -14.55 16.24
CA LYS A 95 11.63 -14.84 16.51
C LYS A 95 10.84 -13.53 16.56
N ILE A 96 9.77 -13.45 15.76
CA ILE A 96 8.85 -12.33 15.71
C ILE A 96 7.49 -12.78 16.24
N LYS A 97 6.92 -12.05 17.18
CA LYS A 97 5.59 -12.35 17.73
C LYS A 97 4.50 -12.01 16.70
N ASP A 98 4.09 -10.75 16.64
CA ASP A 98 3.07 -10.25 15.73
C ASP A 98 3.71 -9.36 14.66
N PHE A 99 3.64 -9.80 13.40
CA PHE A 99 4.21 -9.09 12.25
C PHE A 99 3.11 -8.55 11.35
N ILE A 100 3.04 -7.22 11.21
CA ILE A 100 1.98 -6.53 10.49
C ILE A 100 2.56 -5.87 9.24
N ILE A 101 2.20 -6.37 8.06
CA ILE A 101 2.59 -5.81 6.79
C ILE A 101 1.60 -4.70 6.42
N CYS A 102 2.12 -3.47 6.23
CA CYS A 102 1.35 -2.28 5.83
C CYS A 102 1.70 -1.79 4.42
N SER A 103 2.73 -2.37 3.82
CA SER A 103 3.19 -2.03 2.47
C SER A 103 2.26 -2.59 1.41
N LYS A 104 2.05 -1.83 0.34
CA LYS A 104 1.10 -2.16 -0.73
C LYS A 104 1.85 -2.27 -2.05
N GLY A 105 2.34 -3.44 -2.38
CA GLY A 105 3.13 -3.71 -3.59
C GLY A 105 3.70 -5.11 -3.60
N LEU A 106 4.39 -5.45 -4.65
CA LEU A 106 5.15 -6.70 -4.77
C LEU A 106 6.61 -6.46 -4.36
N SER A 107 7.26 -7.52 -3.89
CA SER A 107 8.70 -7.54 -3.65
C SER A 107 9.49 -7.29 -4.93
N GLU A 108 10.80 -7.15 -4.83
CA GLU A 108 11.70 -7.02 -5.98
C GLU A 108 11.63 -8.27 -6.88
N SER A 109 11.51 -9.46 -6.31
CA SER A 109 11.31 -10.71 -7.06
C SER A 109 9.87 -10.88 -7.60
N GLY A 110 8.98 -9.91 -7.37
CA GLY A 110 7.60 -9.93 -7.85
C GLY A 110 6.66 -10.84 -7.06
N LYS A 111 6.96 -11.15 -5.81
CA LYS A 111 6.14 -11.99 -4.93
C LYS A 111 5.34 -11.17 -3.92
N LEU A 112 4.30 -11.75 -3.35
CA LEU A 112 3.58 -11.18 -2.21
C LEU A 112 4.47 -11.21 -0.95
N LEU A 113 4.42 -10.13 -0.17
CA LEU A 113 5.27 -10.00 1.01
C LEU A 113 4.90 -11.01 2.10
N SER A 114 3.61 -11.33 2.23
CA SER A 114 3.13 -12.34 3.16
C SER A 114 3.68 -13.74 2.85
N GLU A 115 3.77 -14.09 1.57
CA GLU A 115 4.34 -15.38 1.13
C GLU A 115 5.83 -15.48 1.44
N ILE A 116 6.57 -14.38 1.22
CA ILE A 116 8.00 -14.33 1.57
C ILE A 116 8.17 -14.39 3.08
N ALA A 117 7.45 -13.55 3.82
CA ALA A 117 7.54 -13.49 5.27
C ALA A 117 7.29 -14.85 5.93
N THR A 118 6.24 -15.55 5.50
CA THR A 118 5.89 -16.88 6.04
C THR A 118 6.95 -17.95 5.74
N LYS A 119 7.66 -17.83 4.60
CA LYS A 119 8.68 -18.80 4.19
C LYS A 119 10.05 -18.54 4.77
N SER A 120 10.42 -17.26 4.99
CA SER A 120 11.79 -16.86 5.30
C SER A 120 12.00 -16.30 6.70
N LEU A 121 10.94 -16.01 7.44
CA LEU A 121 11.02 -15.45 8.79
C LEU A 121 10.33 -16.37 9.82
N ASN A 122 10.87 -16.38 11.04
CA ASN A 122 10.26 -17.09 12.16
C ASN A 122 9.19 -16.23 12.85
N ILE A 123 7.98 -16.21 12.28
CA ILE A 123 6.87 -15.37 12.71
C ILE A 123 5.80 -16.22 13.39
N THR A 124 5.35 -15.80 14.58
CA THR A 124 4.25 -16.47 15.28
C THR A 124 2.89 -16.12 14.67
N LYS A 125 2.64 -14.81 14.38
CA LYS A 125 1.40 -14.33 13.76
C LYS A 125 1.69 -13.28 12.72
N ILE A 126 1.10 -13.42 11.55
CA ILE A 126 1.21 -12.47 10.44
C ILE A 126 -0.14 -11.79 10.17
N PHE A 127 -0.08 -10.49 9.85
CA PHE A 127 -1.24 -9.67 9.56
C PHE A 127 -0.99 -8.76 8.36
N ILE A 128 -2.06 -8.38 7.66
CA ILE A 128 -2.05 -7.31 6.66
C ILE A 128 -2.92 -6.17 7.15
N LEU A 129 -2.38 -4.96 7.20
CA LEU A 129 -3.13 -3.73 7.47
C LEU A 129 -3.27 -2.94 6.17
N SER A 130 -4.50 -2.81 5.66
CA SER A 130 -4.78 -2.17 4.38
C SER A 130 -6.10 -1.40 4.42
N GLY A 131 -6.27 -0.46 3.50
CA GLY A 131 -7.49 0.35 3.37
C GLY A 131 -7.18 1.81 3.04
N PRO A 132 -8.23 2.67 2.90
CA PRO A 132 -8.11 4.06 2.51
C PRO A 132 -7.44 4.90 3.60
N SER A 133 -6.20 5.38 3.38
CA SER A 133 -5.42 6.03 4.42
C SER A 133 -4.33 6.96 3.88
N PHE A 134 -4.67 8.21 3.64
CA PHE A 134 -3.63 9.22 3.38
C PHE A 134 -2.93 9.60 4.70
N ALA A 135 -1.61 9.48 4.71
CA ALA A 135 -0.79 9.70 5.90
C ALA A 135 -1.02 11.07 6.55
N LYS A 136 -1.23 12.13 5.75
CA LYS A 136 -1.49 13.48 6.25
C LYS A 136 -2.82 13.56 7.02
N GLU A 137 -3.84 12.87 6.56
CA GLU A 137 -5.15 12.84 7.22
C GLU A 137 -5.10 12.03 8.51
N VAL A 138 -4.45 10.88 8.48
CA VAL A 138 -4.27 10.02 9.66
C VAL A 138 -3.51 10.75 10.77
N ILE A 139 -2.39 11.40 10.47
CA ILE A 139 -1.55 12.04 11.48
C ILE A 139 -2.22 13.29 12.10
N THR A 140 -3.07 13.97 11.32
CA THR A 140 -3.86 15.13 11.80
C THR A 140 -5.11 14.72 12.59
N GLY A 141 -5.37 13.41 12.73
CA GLY A 141 -6.47 12.92 13.57
C GLY A 141 -7.80 12.75 12.83
N MET A 142 -7.82 12.86 11.50
CA MET A 142 -9.04 12.63 10.73
C MET A 142 -9.49 11.16 10.82
N PRO A 143 -10.80 10.89 10.89
CA PRO A 143 -11.33 9.54 10.96
C PRO A 143 -10.82 8.67 9.80
N THR A 144 -10.36 7.49 10.12
CA THR A 144 -9.81 6.54 9.14
C THR A 144 -10.30 5.15 9.48
N ALA A 145 -10.71 4.38 8.47
CA ALA A 145 -11.09 2.98 8.64
C ALA A 145 -10.15 2.07 7.85
N LEU A 146 -9.65 1.03 8.49
CA LEU A 146 -8.71 0.06 7.90
C LEU A 146 -9.18 -1.38 8.12
N SER A 147 -8.83 -2.24 7.18
CA SER A 147 -8.96 -3.69 7.32
C SER A 147 -7.68 -4.28 7.89
N LEU A 148 -7.83 -5.11 8.94
CA LEU A 148 -6.77 -5.92 9.50
C LEU A 148 -7.06 -7.38 9.20
N ALA A 149 -6.28 -8.00 8.31
CA ALA A 149 -6.43 -9.39 7.94
C ALA A 149 -5.49 -10.29 8.74
N SER A 150 -6.03 -11.45 9.15
CA SER A 150 -5.25 -12.58 9.66
C SER A 150 -5.86 -13.89 9.18
N ASN A 151 -5.06 -14.94 9.05
CA ASN A 151 -5.58 -16.27 8.83
C ASN A 151 -5.99 -16.87 10.19
N ASN A 152 -7.17 -17.49 10.26
CA ASN A 152 -7.65 -18.37 11.34
C ASN A 152 -7.99 -17.73 12.71
N GLN A 153 -7.70 -16.47 13.00
CA GLN A 153 -8.03 -15.87 14.30
C GLN A 153 -8.44 -14.40 14.19
N LYS A 154 -9.36 -13.96 15.06
CA LYS A 154 -9.64 -12.53 15.21
C LYS A 154 -8.40 -11.84 15.80
N PRO A 155 -7.86 -10.80 15.17
CA PRO A 155 -6.63 -10.12 15.63
C PRO A 155 -6.92 -9.15 16.79
N LEU A 156 -7.50 -9.64 17.88
CA LEU A 156 -8.01 -8.83 18.99
C LEU A 156 -6.91 -7.98 19.64
N GLN A 157 -5.75 -8.58 19.91
CA GLN A 157 -4.63 -7.88 20.55
C GLN A 157 -4.06 -6.79 19.65
N THR A 158 -3.85 -7.10 18.37
CA THR A 158 -3.34 -6.15 17.38
C THR A 158 -4.34 -5.01 17.13
N SER A 159 -5.64 -5.31 17.06
CA SER A 159 -6.67 -4.28 16.87
C SER A 159 -6.87 -3.39 18.10
N ALA A 160 -6.66 -3.93 19.31
CA ALA A 160 -6.74 -3.16 20.55
C ALA A 160 -5.72 -2.02 20.60
N LEU A 161 -4.62 -2.08 19.84
CA LEU A 161 -3.66 -0.98 19.70
C LEU A 161 -4.30 0.30 19.13
N PHE A 162 -5.37 0.15 18.36
CA PHE A 162 -6.09 1.24 17.70
C PHE A 162 -7.33 1.73 18.47
N LYS A 163 -7.68 1.07 19.60
CA LYS A 163 -8.80 1.50 20.44
C LYS A 163 -8.58 2.96 20.90
N ASP A 164 -9.62 3.77 20.87
CA ASP A 164 -9.62 5.21 21.18
C ASP A 164 -8.58 6.04 20.39
N THR A 165 -8.26 5.63 19.18
CA THR A 165 -7.54 6.44 18.19
C THR A 165 -8.51 6.91 17.11
N ASN A 166 -8.02 7.68 16.15
CA ASN A 166 -8.80 8.04 14.95
C ASN A 166 -8.85 6.93 13.89
N ILE A 167 -8.35 5.72 14.18
CA ILE A 167 -8.34 4.59 13.26
C ILE A 167 -9.31 3.52 13.75
N ARG A 168 -10.35 3.25 12.95
CA ARG A 168 -11.27 2.12 13.14
C ARG A 168 -10.76 0.89 12.41
N ILE A 169 -10.68 -0.26 13.11
CA ILE A 169 -10.27 -1.54 12.51
C ILE A 169 -11.49 -2.40 12.20
N TYR A 170 -11.48 -2.98 10.99
CA TYR A 170 -12.39 -4.03 10.54
C TYR A 170 -11.61 -5.31 10.26
N TYR A 171 -12.12 -6.45 10.72
CA TYR A 171 -11.42 -7.73 10.56
C TYR A 171 -11.66 -8.38 9.21
N SER A 172 -10.65 -9.08 8.74
CA SER A 172 -10.72 -9.95 7.57
C SER A 172 -9.97 -11.26 7.84
N ASN A 173 -10.44 -12.34 7.24
CA ASN A 173 -9.78 -13.65 7.29
C ASN A 173 -9.02 -13.98 6.01
N ASN A 174 -8.74 -13.00 5.17
CA ASN A 174 -8.14 -13.18 3.84
C ASN A 174 -6.90 -12.32 3.65
N ILE A 175 -5.77 -12.76 4.17
CA ILE A 175 -4.47 -12.07 4.03
C ILE A 175 -4.13 -11.84 2.57
N LYS A 176 -4.07 -12.91 1.77
CA LYS A 176 -3.66 -12.85 0.36
C LYS A 176 -4.56 -11.95 -0.47
N THR A 177 -5.88 -12.03 -0.27
CA THR A 177 -6.84 -11.18 -0.99
C THR A 177 -6.61 -9.71 -0.69
N LEU A 178 -6.45 -9.32 0.60
CA LEU A 178 -6.23 -7.92 0.95
C LEU A 178 -4.90 -7.38 0.43
N GLU A 179 -3.88 -8.20 0.41
CA GLU A 179 -2.58 -7.84 -0.13
C GLU A 179 -2.66 -7.59 -1.64
N VAL A 180 -3.31 -8.50 -2.39
CA VAL A 180 -3.54 -8.37 -3.83
C VAL A 180 -4.34 -7.12 -4.17
N LEU A 181 -5.43 -6.84 -3.45
CA LEU A 181 -6.22 -5.62 -3.64
C LEU A 181 -5.36 -4.36 -3.46
N GLY A 182 -4.49 -4.34 -2.45
CA GLY A 182 -3.55 -3.24 -2.21
C GLY A 182 -2.52 -3.05 -3.33
N VAL A 183 -2.10 -4.12 -4.00
CA VAL A 183 -1.21 -4.08 -5.17
C VAL A 183 -1.93 -3.52 -6.39
N VAL A 184 -3.06 -4.14 -6.75
CA VAL A 184 -3.76 -3.90 -8.03
C VAL A 184 -4.35 -2.50 -8.09
N LYS A 185 -4.92 -1.98 -7.00
CA LYS A 185 -5.45 -0.62 -6.95
C LYS A 185 -4.40 0.45 -7.34
N ASN A 186 -3.13 0.22 -7.02
CA ASN A 186 -2.05 1.14 -7.35
C ASN A 186 -1.78 1.20 -8.87
N ILE A 187 -1.99 0.09 -9.57
CA ILE A 187 -1.90 0.03 -11.03
C ILE A 187 -3.03 0.83 -11.66
N TYR A 188 -4.27 0.61 -11.21
CA TYR A 188 -5.44 1.36 -11.70
C TYR A 188 -5.35 2.85 -11.40
N ALA A 189 -4.76 3.25 -10.28
CA ALA A 189 -4.53 4.66 -9.98
C ALA A 189 -3.62 5.36 -11.01
N ILE A 190 -2.67 4.65 -11.63
CA ILE A 190 -1.90 5.20 -12.75
C ILE A 190 -2.82 5.48 -13.93
N GLY A 191 -3.69 4.52 -14.30
CA GLY A 191 -4.69 4.72 -15.36
C GLY A 191 -5.64 5.88 -15.09
N ALA A 192 -6.15 6.00 -13.85
CA ALA A 192 -6.99 7.13 -13.46
C ALA A 192 -6.28 8.47 -13.60
N GLY A 193 -5.00 8.55 -13.24
CA GLY A 193 -4.19 9.75 -13.44
C GLY A 193 -3.96 10.10 -14.91
N ILE A 194 -3.81 9.09 -15.78
CA ILE A 194 -3.73 9.27 -17.23
C ILE A 194 -5.03 9.88 -17.78
N LEU A 195 -6.19 9.33 -17.39
CA LEU A 195 -7.50 9.85 -17.81
C LEU A 195 -7.75 11.28 -17.32
N ASP A 196 -7.36 11.61 -16.11
CA ASP A 196 -7.45 12.95 -15.54
C ASP A 196 -6.62 13.97 -16.34
N ALA A 197 -5.40 13.59 -16.74
CA ALA A 197 -4.55 14.45 -17.58
C ALA A 197 -5.13 14.68 -18.98
N MET A 198 -5.89 13.73 -19.52
CA MET A 198 -6.61 13.88 -20.79
C MET A 198 -7.89 14.73 -20.69
N LYS A 199 -8.28 15.16 -19.49
CA LYS A 199 -9.49 15.97 -19.25
C LYS A 199 -10.78 15.31 -19.77
N LEU A 200 -10.92 13.98 -19.62
CA LEU A 200 -12.07 13.23 -20.12
C LEU A 200 -13.34 13.41 -19.28
N GLY A 201 -13.27 14.15 -18.18
CA GLY A 201 -14.41 14.48 -17.32
C GLY A 201 -14.74 13.45 -16.23
N GLU A 202 -15.71 13.84 -15.40
CA GLU A 202 -16.11 13.09 -14.21
C GLU A 202 -16.81 11.76 -14.54
N ASN A 203 -17.65 11.76 -15.61
CA ASN A 203 -18.35 10.54 -16.05
C ASN A 203 -17.37 9.44 -16.46
N ALA A 204 -16.31 9.81 -17.21
CA ALA A 204 -15.27 8.87 -17.61
C ALA A 204 -14.50 8.34 -16.39
N ARG A 205 -14.21 9.20 -15.40
CA ARG A 205 -13.56 8.79 -14.16
C ARG A 205 -14.42 7.85 -13.34
N ALA A 206 -15.70 8.15 -13.16
CA ALA A 206 -16.64 7.28 -12.42
C ALA A 206 -16.75 5.92 -13.10
N SER A 207 -17.01 5.89 -14.42
CA SER A 207 -17.07 4.67 -15.21
C SER A 207 -15.78 3.86 -15.14
N PHE A 208 -14.62 4.53 -15.23
CA PHE A 208 -13.33 3.88 -15.11
C PHE A 208 -13.15 3.18 -13.75
N ILE A 209 -13.44 3.87 -12.64
CA ILE A 209 -13.31 3.31 -11.28
C ILE A 209 -14.25 2.10 -11.11
N THR A 210 -15.48 2.19 -11.57
CA THR A 210 -16.46 1.09 -11.52
C THR A 210 -15.94 -0.12 -12.31
N ARG A 211 -15.46 0.09 -13.52
CA ARG A 211 -14.93 -0.99 -14.35
C ARG A 211 -13.62 -1.58 -13.79
N CYS A 212 -12.77 -0.75 -13.14
CA CYS A 212 -11.61 -1.25 -12.41
C CYS A 212 -12.00 -2.16 -11.24
N ALA A 213 -13.07 -1.80 -10.50
CA ALA A 213 -13.57 -2.66 -9.43
C ALA A 213 -14.05 -4.01 -9.97
N SER A 214 -14.78 -4.01 -11.11
CA SER A 214 -15.21 -5.24 -11.78
C SER A 214 -14.02 -6.10 -12.24
N GLU A 215 -12.97 -5.49 -12.82
CA GLU A 215 -11.76 -6.23 -13.20
C GLU A 215 -11.03 -6.78 -11.97
N MET A 216 -10.94 -6.02 -10.88
CA MET A 216 -10.35 -6.51 -9.62
C MET A 216 -11.11 -7.71 -9.07
N GLN A 217 -12.44 -7.67 -9.08
CA GLN A 217 -13.28 -8.80 -8.67
C GLN A 217 -13.02 -10.04 -9.54
N PHE A 218 -12.98 -9.85 -10.85
CA PHE A 218 -12.69 -10.92 -11.80
C PHE A 218 -11.27 -11.52 -11.58
N MET A 219 -10.25 -10.69 -11.34
CA MET A 219 -8.91 -11.16 -11.00
C MET A 219 -8.90 -12.02 -9.76
N LEU A 220 -9.60 -11.61 -8.71
CA LEU A 220 -9.71 -12.39 -7.47
C LEU A 220 -10.33 -13.76 -7.76
N LYS A 221 -11.43 -13.78 -8.52
CA LYS A 221 -12.11 -15.03 -8.91
C LYS A 221 -11.20 -15.95 -9.72
N GLN A 222 -10.52 -15.43 -10.75
CA GLN A 222 -9.55 -16.20 -11.55
C GLN A 222 -8.42 -16.80 -10.70
N SER A 223 -8.01 -16.10 -9.65
CA SER A 223 -6.91 -16.50 -8.78
C SER A 223 -7.36 -17.35 -7.58
N ASN A 224 -8.60 -17.83 -7.57
CA ASN A 224 -9.21 -18.57 -6.45
C ASN A 224 -9.11 -17.80 -5.10
N LEU A 225 -9.22 -16.48 -5.17
CA LEU A 225 -9.29 -15.60 -4.02
C LEU A 225 -10.73 -15.16 -3.74
N ASN A 226 -10.99 -14.68 -2.51
CA ASN A 226 -12.33 -14.24 -2.14
C ASN A 226 -12.71 -12.94 -2.87
N ASP A 227 -13.48 -13.04 -3.94
CA ASP A 227 -13.91 -11.92 -4.79
C ASP A 227 -14.90 -10.97 -4.12
N GLN A 228 -15.68 -11.43 -3.13
CA GLN A 228 -16.58 -10.58 -2.34
C GLN A 228 -15.82 -9.50 -1.54
N LYS A 229 -14.52 -9.71 -1.29
CA LYS A 229 -13.67 -8.72 -0.61
C LYS A 229 -13.41 -7.46 -1.44
N ILE A 230 -13.84 -7.42 -2.71
CA ILE A 230 -13.82 -6.17 -3.49
C ILE A 230 -14.63 -5.06 -2.79
N LEU A 231 -15.72 -5.38 -2.11
CA LEU A 231 -16.56 -4.42 -1.37
C LEU A 231 -15.98 -4.01 0.00
N SER A 232 -14.75 -4.43 0.31
CA SER A 232 -14.09 -4.04 1.56
C SER A 232 -13.40 -2.67 1.48
N LEU A 233 -12.95 -2.19 2.66
CA LEU A 233 -12.11 -0.98 2.74
C LEU A 233 -10.81 -1.12 1.93
N ALA A 234 -10.19 -2.30 1.93
CA ALA A 234 -8.98 -2.56 1.16
C ALA A 234 -9.25 -2.74 -0.34
N GLY A 235 -10.49 -3.05 -0.72
CA GLY A 235 -10.96 -3.13 -2.10
C GLY A 235 -11.43 -1.77 -2.63
N ILE A 236 -12.76 -1.63 -2.76
CA ILE A 236 -13.39 -0.44 -3.37
C ILE A 236 -13.04 0.85 -2.61
N GLY A 237 -12.96 0.82 -1.28
CA GLY A 237 -12.63 2.00 -0.49
C GLY A 237 -11.25 2.58 -0.83
N ASP A 238 -10.22 1.73 -0.89
CA ASP A 238 -8.86 2.17 -1.21
C ASP A 238 -8.67 2.44 -2.72
N LEU A 239 -9.43 1.75 -3.59
CA LEU A 239 -9.47 2.03 -5.03
C LEU A 239 -10.01 3.44 -5.29
N VAL A 240 -11.20 3.76 -4.77
CA VAL A 240 -11.84 5.07 -4.93
C VAL A 240 -10.93 6.19 -4.41
N LEU A 241 -10.41 6.06 -3.18
CA LEU A 241 -9.50 7.04 -2.60
C LEU A 241 -8.28 7.28 -3.48
N THR A 242 -7.67 6.21 -3.98
CA THR A 242 -6.40 6.27 -4.71
C THR A 242 -6.58 6.77 -6.14
N CYS A 243 -7.70 6.45 -6.79
CA CYS A 243 -8.03 6.85 -8.17
C CYS A 243 -8.66 8.25 -8.28
N SER A 244 -9.04 8.87 -7.16
CA SER A 244 -9.73 10.18 -7.17
C SER A 244 -8.91 11.32 -6.60
N SER A 245 -7.63 11.13 -6.27
CA SER A 245 -6.87 12.16 -5.56
C SER A 245 -5.43 12.29 -6.03
N THR A 246 -5.01 13.52 -6.26
CA THR A 246 -3.60 13.89 -6.52
C THR A 246 -2.67 13.64 -5.33
N LYS A 247 -3.21 13.39 -4.12
CA LYS A 247 -2.42 12.93 -2.97
C LYS A 247 -1.88 11.51 -3.19
N SER A 248 -2.48 10.72 -4.10
CA SER A 248 -1.96 9.43 -4.52
C SER A 248 -0.73 9.59 -5.42
N ARG A 249 0.39 9.00 -5.03
CA ARG A 249 1.63 9.00 -5.82
C ARG A 249 1.44 8.32 -7.18
N ASN A 250 0.69 7.22 -7.23
CA ASN A 250 0.40 6.49 -8.46
C ASN A 250 -0.48 7.31 -9.41
N PHE A 251 -1.53 7.96 -8.90
CA PHE A 251 -2.37 8.87 -9.67
C PHE A 251 -1.56 10.05 -10.23
N SER A 252 -0.81 10.74 -9.36
CA SER A 252 0.04 11.86 -9.75
C SER A 252 1.11 11.48 -10.77
N PHE A 253 1.63 10.25 -10.68
CA PHE A 253 2.52 9.69 -11.67
C PHE A 253 1.81 9.53 -13.02
N GLY A 254 0.64 8.87 -13.05
CA GLY A 254 -0.15 8.69 -14.27
C GLY A 254 -0.49 10.04 -14.94
N LYS A 255 -0.84 11.05 -14.14
CA LYS A 255 -1.11 12.41 -14.63
C LYS A 255 0.11 13.04 -15.29
N LYS A 256 1.30 12.87 -14.72
CA LYS A 256 2.56 13.40 -15.28
C LYS A 256 3.05 12.58 -16.48
N PHE A 257 2.70 11.30 -16.55
CA PHE A 257 3.19 10.36 -17.56
C PHE A 257 2.88 10.83 -18.99
N ILE A 258 1.73 11.44 -19.22
CA ILE A 258 1.32 11.98 -20.54
C ILE A 258 2.29 13.04 -21.07
N PHE A 259 2.85 13.84 -20.17
CA PHE A 259 3.79 14.90 -20.52
C PHE A 259 5.25 14.40 -20.66
N MET A 260 5.50 13.15 -20.26
CA MET A 260 6.81 12.49 -20.33
C MET A 260 6.80 11.48 -21.48
N GLN A 261 7.36 11.85 -22.63
CA GLN A 261 7.30 11.07 -23.89
C GLN A 261 7.88 9.63 -23.83
N SER A 262 8.49 9.19 -22.74
CA SER A 262 8.90 7.78 -22.57
C SER A 262 9.11 7.39 -21.10
N ALA A 263 8.79 6.14 -20.78
CA ALA A 263 9.03 5.53 -19.46
C ALA A 263 10.53 5.52 -19.07
N LYS A 264 11.44 5.59 -20.03
CA LYS A 264 12.91 5.64 -19.79
C LYS A 264 13.35 6.87 -19.00
N ASN A 265 12.63 7.99 -19.10
CA ASN A 265 12.92 9.20 -18.32
C ASN A 265 12.41 9.14 -16.86
N LEU A 266 11.67 8.09 -16.50
CA LEU A 266 11.02 7.92 -15.20
C LEU A 266 11.94 7.30 -14.15
N SER A 267 12.99 6.58 -14.56
CA SER A 267 13.98 5.98 -13.66
C SER A 267 14.81 7.01 -12.88
N LYS A 268 14.80 8.27 -13.29
CA LYS A 268 15.47 9.38 -12.59
C LYS A 268 14.65 9.97 -11.43
N ASN A 269 13.38 9.61 -11.28
CA ASN A 269 12.56 10.08 -10.16
C ASN A 269 12.87 9.28 -8.88
N LYS A 270 13.36 9.96 -7.85
CA LYS A 270 13.66 9.40 -6.51
C LYS A 270 12.42 8.89 -5.74
N THR A 271 11.24 8.95 -6.33
CA THR A 271 9.97 8.56 -5.66
C THR A 271 9.56 7.16 -6.09
N THR A 272 9.37 6.26 -5.15
CA THR A 272 8.87 4.90 -5.40
C THR A 272 7.42 4.94 -5.90
N ILE A 273 7.17 4.40 -7.09
CA ILE A 273 5.85 4.23 -7.70
C ILE A 273 5.51 2.74 -7.68
N GLU A 274 4.76 2.32 -6.67
CA GLU A 274 4.47 0.90 -6.42
C GLU A 274 3.67 0.24 -7.54
N GLY A 275 2.70 0.98 -8.13
CA GLY A 275 1.93 0.49 -9.26
C GLY A 275 2.79 0.20 -10.48
N LEU A 276 3.79 1.04 -10.76
CA LEU A 276 4.71 0.83 -11.88
C LEU A 276 5.58 -0.42 -11.67
N ASN A 277 6.08 -0.63 -10.45
CA ASN A 277 6.87 -1.81 -10.11
C ASN A 277 6.05 -3.11 -10.24
N SER A 278 4.77 -3.05 -9.90
CA SER A 278 3.89 -4.22 -9.89
C SER A 278 3.27 -4.55 -11.25
N ILE A 279 3.14 -3.55 -12.16
CA ILE A 279 2.34 -3.68 -13.40
C ILE A 279 2.85 -4.80 -14.32
N MET A 280 4.16 -5.03 -14.37
CA MET A 280 4.77 -6.03 -15.25
C MET A 280 4.74 -7.45 -14.68
N THR A 281 4.62 -7.57 -13.35
CA THR A 281 4.74 -8.85 -12.63
C THR A 281 3.40 -9.40 -12.16
N ILE A 282 2.38 -8.56 -11.95
CA ILE A 282 1.07 -8.95 -11.41
C ILE A 282 0.40 -10.07 -12.21
N LYS A 283 0.56 -10.06 -13.54
CA LYS A 283 0.06 -11.13 -14.42
C LYS A 283 0.59 -12.49 -14.00
N LYS A 284 1.90 -12.60 -13.73
CA LYS A 284 2.55 -13.87 -13.35
C LYS A 284 2.13 -14.29 -11.95
N VAL A 285 2.09 -13.34 -11.01
CA VAL A 285 1.74 -13.59 -9.60
C VAL A 285 0.35 -14.17 -9.44
N LEU A 286 -0.61 -13.68 -10.22
CA LEU A 286 -2.01 -14.09 -10.18
C LEU A 286 -2.41 -15.05 -11.32
N ASN A 287 -1.48 -15.45 -12.18
CA ASN A 287 -1.74 -16.29 -13.36
C ASN A 287 -2.90 -15.77 -14.23
N LEU A 288 -2.89 -14.46 -14.56
CA LEU A 288 -4.01 -13.78 -15.20
C LEU A 288 -4.02 -13.96 -16.72
N ASN A 289 -5.23 -14.16 -17.27
CA ASN A 289 -5.48 -14.00 -18.68
C ASN A 289 -5.81 -12.53 -19.00
N LEU A 290 -4.89 -11.83 -19.64
CA LEU A 290 -5.05 -10.39 -19.97
C LEU A 290 -6.18 -10.10 -20.98
N LYS A 291 -6.65 -11.09 -21.76
CA LYS A 291 -7.77 -10.91 -22.70
C LYS A 291 -9.06 -10.50 -21.99
N ASP A 292 -9.23 -10.93 -20.75
CA ASP A 292 -10.41 -10.66 -19.93
C ASP A 292 -10.27 -9.40 -19.06
N LEU A 293 -9.11 -8.75 -19.09
CA LEU A 293 -8.74 -7.59 -18.28
C LEU A 293 -8.37 -6.39 -19.17
N PRO A 294 -9.34 -5.82 -19.89
CA PRO A 294 -9.09 -4.80 -20.90
C PRO A 294 -8.47 -3.52 -20.35
N ILE A 295 -8.90 -3.05 -19.16
CA ILE A 295 -8.36 -1.82 -18.57
C ILE A 295 -6.92 -2.05 -18.12
N LEU A 296 -6.63 -3.16 -17.41
CA LEU A 296 -5.26 -3.51 -17.05
C LEU A 296 -4.37 -3.62 -18.29
N THR A 297 -4.87 -4.27 -19.35
CA THR A 297 -4.15 -4.41 -20.62
C THR A 297 -3.86 -3.07 -21.26
N SER A 298 -4.84 -2.16 -21.29
CA SER A 298 -4.65 -0.81 -21.83
C SER A 298 -3.62 -0.01 -21.03
N ILE A 299 -3.65 -0.09 -19.69
CA ILE A 299 -2.63 0.57 -18.84
C ILE A 299 -1.23 0.02 -19.16
N ILE A 300 -1.07 -1.30 -19.26
CA ILE A 300 0.20 -1.95 -19.65
C ILE A 300 0.67 -1.45 -21.01
N ASN A 301 -0.22 -1.39 -22.00
CA ASN A 301 0.08 -0.94 -23.35
C ASN A 301 0.56 0.51 -23.37
N VAL A 302 -0.12 1.39 -22.65
CA VAL A 302 0.26 2.82 -22.53
C VAL A 302 1.63 2.96 -21.87
N ILE A 303 1.90 2.25 -20.78
CA ILE A 303 3.22 2.28 -20.11
C ILE A 303 4.33 1.75 -21.03
N LYS A 304 4.01 0.84 -21.95
CA LYS A 304 4.92 0.35 -23.00
C LYS A 304 5.06 1.28 -24.20
N GLY A 305 4.41 2.45 -24.20
CA GLY A 305 4.53 3.47 -25.22
C GLY A 305 3.45 3.47 -26.31
N LYS A 306 2.35 2.68 -26.17
CA LYS A 306 1.22 2.79 -27.09
C LYS A 306 0.43 4.09 -26.84
N SER A 307 -0.22 4.58 -27.89
CA SER A 307 -1.03 5.80 -27.85
C SER A 307 -2.19 5.68 -26.87
N VAL A 308 -2.27 6.60 -25.91
CA VAL A 308 -3.38 6.67 -24.94
C VAL A 308 -4.71 6.83 -25.68
N LYS A 309 -4.78 7.72 -26.68
CA LYS A 309 -6.01 7.96 -27.47
C LYS A 309 -6.51 6.66 -28.13
N ASN A 310 -5.60 5.88 -28.71
CA ASN A 310 -5.96 4.61 -29.33
C ASN A 310 -6.45 3.58 -28.29
N GLU A 311 -5.79 3.49 -27.14
CA GLU A 311 -6.21 2.57 -26.07
C GLU A 311 -7.59 2.93 -25.52
N VAL A 312 -7.89 4.23 -25.31
CA VAL A 312 -9.23 4.69 -24.89
C VAL A 312 -10.27 4.36 -25.96
N ASN A 313 -9.99 4.64 -27.24
CA ASN A 313 -10.90 4.30 -28.34
C ASN A 313 -11.15 2.78 -28.43
N ASN A 314 -10.11 1.95 -28.24
CA ASN A 314 -10.24 0.49 -28.22
C ASN A 314 -11.17 0.03 -27.08
N LEU A 315 -11.08 0.64 -25.90
CA LEU A 315 -11.99 0.33 -24.78
C LEU A 315 -13.43 0.68 -25.12
N LEU A 316 -13.69 1.84 -25.74
CA LEU A 316 -15.04 2.31 -26.11
C LEU A 316 -15.68 1.48 -27.24
N ARG A 317 -14.86 0.93 -28.18
CA ARG A 317 -15.34 0.10 -29.32
C ARG A 317 -15.54 -1.37 -29.00
N ARG A 318 -15.39 -1.78 -27.75
CA ARG A 318 -15.63 -3.18 -27.35
C ARG A 318 -17.11 -3.55 -27.55
N LYS A 319 -17.35 -4.82 -27.86
CA LYS A 319 -18.72 -5.37 -27.95
C LYS A 319 -19.48 -5.09 -26.66
N PHE A 320 -20.75 -4.74 -26.80
CA PHE A 320 -21.66 -4.58 -25.67
C PHE A 320 -21.74 -5.87 -24.85
N LYS A 321 -21.81 -5.74 -23.54
CA LYS A 321 -21.92 -6.84 -22.58
C LYS A 321 -22.94 -6.48 -21.52
N TYR A 322 -23.57 -7.48 -20.94
CA TYR A 322 -24.31 -7.30 -19.70
C TYR A 322 -23.35 -6.88 -18.57
N GLU A 323 -23.88 -6.08 -17.67
CA GLU A 323 -23.15 -5.59 -16.50
C GLU A 323 -23.29 -6.55 -15.30
#